data_fb788253566ad0ca5ce5dac0c0e2d773
#
_entry.id   fb788253566ad0ca5ce5dac0c0e2d773
#
_cell.length_a   1.000
_cell.length_b   1.000
_cell.length_c   1.000
_cell.angle_alpha   90.00
_cell.angle_beta   90.00
_cell.angle_gamma   90.00
#
_symmetry.space_group_name_H-M   'P 1'
#
loop_
_entity.id
_entity.type
_entity.pdbx_description
1 polymer ?
#
loop_
_entity_poly.entity_id
_entity_poly.type
_entity_poly.pdbx_seq_one_letter_code
_entity_poly.pdbx_strand_id
1 'polypeptide(L)'
;MTFEAKTIGLLRGLETGGYAVDPTLTPAANGLMVKSFSHDEDLSEVEKARMGARPRAAGIASGKYKSKWKAEVALQGPPAPGGGNPYPAPAWLSLLQICGMALASTGTPIDTHTMVYDSRVAQQSMTFYHWFYQYGADEGLQRKLLGARAIHSWQVGINEEFLFTFEGEALVGALSDLSNQTQPTYQDIEEADDAANGKAMTVTIGGVSTHCTNIKFKSNRTITNRDSVQAASGLLEVQTDVKPGANFEIEMDRELEIKATRDDLADFLGEVKVAWEILIVTAGGMQFRAFGDRLQTGSFKRTAKDGVWRVDGKFYPCDSTTRGDNAISYEFKRAP
;
A
#
# COMPACT_ATOMS: atom_id res chain seq x y z
N MET A 1 -32.82 -4.40 -13.00
CA MET A 1 -31.56 -5.17 -13.17
C MET A 1 -30.77 -5.00 -11.90
N THR A 2 -30.39 -6.09 -11.26
CA THR A 2 -29.57 -6.06 -10.05
C THR A 2 -28.11 -6.20 -10.49
N PHE A 3 -27.28 -5.23 -10.17
CA PHE A 3 -25.86 -5.30 -10.46
C PHE A 3 -25.19 -6.12 -9.34
N GLU A 4 -24.52 -7.19 -9.68
CA GLU A 4 -23.58 -7.80 -8.75
C GLU A 4 -22.29 -6.97 -8.76
N ALA A 5 -21.95 -6.41 -7.60
CA ALA A 5 -20.72 -5.65 -7.41
C ALA A 5 -19.49 -6.61 -7.36
N LYS A 6 -19.26 -7.35 -8.44
CA LYS A 6 -18.11 -8.24 -8.56
C LYS A 6 -17.03 -7.56 -9.39
N THR A 7 -15.89 -7.30 -8.78
CA THR A 7 -14.70 -6.86 -9.54
C THR A 7 -14.26 -7.96 -10.49
N ILE A 8 -14.22 -7.66 -11.78
CA ILE A 8 -13.78 -8.60 -12.81
C ILE A 8 -12.35 -8.35 -13.25
N GLY A 9 -11.91 -7.13 -13.13
CA GLY A 9 -10.58 -6.75 -13.55
C GLY A 9 -10.20 -5.40 -12.99
N LEU A 10 -8.91 -5.24 -12.76
CA LEU A 10 -8.31 -3.98 -12.36
C LEU A 10 -7.11 -3.73 -13.24
N LEU A 11 -7.11 -2.61 -13.93
CA LEU A 11 -5.94 -2.10 -14.65
C LEU A 11 -5.34 -0.96 -13.85
N ARG A 12 -4.02 -0.83 -13.91
CA ARG A 12 -3.28 0.22 -13.25
C ARG A 12 -2.19 0.78 -14.14
N GLY A 13 -1.87 2.05 -13.98
CA GLY A 13 -0.71 2.67 -14.63
C GLY A 13 -0.28 3.95 -13.94
N LEU A 14 1.02 4.11 -13.78
CA LEU A 14 1.59 5.35 -13.26
C LEU A 14 1.40 6.48 -14.26
N GLU A 15 1.05 7.65 -13.76
CA GLU A 15 0.83 8.84 -14.56
C GLU A 15 2.17 9.54 -14.83
N THR A 16 2.73 9.32 -16.02
CA THR A 16 4.01 9.90 -16.43
C THR A 16 3.86 11.25 -17.11
N GLY A 17 2.67 11.57 -17.59
CA GLY A 17 2.34 12.84 -18.29
C GLY A 17 1.95 13.99 -17.37
N GLY A 18 1.93 13.78 -16.05
CA GLY A 18 1.48 14.73 -15.04
C GLY A 18 0.36 14.17 -14.17
N TYR A 19 0.00 14.90 -13.12
CA TYR A 19 -1.05 14.46 -12.19
C TYR A 19 -2.42 14.36 -12.89
N ALA A 20 -3.12 13.24 -12.66
CA ALA A 20 -4.42 12.91 -13.21
C ALA A 20 -4.50 12.89 -14.75
N VAL A 21 -3.36 12.70 -15.42
CA VAL A 21 -3.31 12.50 -16.87
C VAL A 21 -3.40 11.00 -17.16
N ASP A 22 -4.52 10.60 -17.77
CA ASP A 22 -4.78 9.19 -18.11
C ASP A 22 -3.71 8.63 -19.08
N PRO A 23 -2.92 7.63 -18.66
CA PRO A 23 -1.89 7.01 -19.50
C PRO A 23 -2.46 6.07 -20.57
N THR A 24 -3.79 5.94 -20.69
CA THR A 24 -4.48 5.04 -21.63
C THR A 24 -4.09 3.58 -21.41
N LEU A 25 -4.67 2.97 -20.37
CA LEU A 25 -4.35 1.60 -19.97
C LEU A 25 -4.89 0.57 -20.95
N THR A 26 -4.13 -0.49 -21.15
CA THR A 26 -4.52 -1.63 -21.99
C THR A 26 -4.62 -2.91 -21.15
N PRO A 27 -5.59 -3.80 -21.45
CA PRO A 27 -5.73 -5.06 -20.72
C PRO A 27 -4.49 -5.95 -20.78
N ALA A 28 -3.77 -5.92 -21.89
CA ALA A 28 -2.60 -6.78 -22.11
C ALA A 28 -1.38 -6.40 -21.27
N ALA A 29 -1.24 -5.12 -20.87
CA ALA A 29 -0.03 -4.62 -20.21
C ALA A 29 -0.24 -4.14 -18.79
N ASN A 30 -1.47 -3.83 -18.40
CA ASN A 30 -1.75 -3.06 -17.19
C ASN A 30 -2.56 -3.83 -16.14
N GLY A 31 -2.80 -5.12 -16.32
CA GLY A 31 -3.53 -5.95 -15.34
C GLY A 31 -2.87 -5.91 -13.95
N LEU A 32 -3.68 -5.72 -12.92
CA LEU A 32 -3.24 -5.78 -11.52
C LEU A 32 -4.07 -6.83 -10.77
N MET A 33 -3.39 -7.87 -10.31
CA MET A 33 -4.02 -8.87 -9.45
C MET A 33 -4.07 -8.35 -8.00
N VAL A 34 -5.27 -8.34 -7.44
CA VAL A 34 -5.53 -7.94 -6.06
C VAL A 34 -6.51 -8.93 -5.42
N LYS A 35 -6.44 -9.08 -4.12
CA LYS A 35 -7.41 -9.88 -3.36
C LYS A 35 -8.78 -9.20 -3.30
N SER A 36 -8.76 -7.89 -3.09
CA SER A 36 -9.97 -7.05 -3.12
C SER A 36 -9.65 -5.66 -3.64
N PHE A 37 -10.63 -5.05 -4.30
CA PHE A 37 -10.61 -3.64 -4.68
C PHE A 37 -12.01 -3.06 -4.52
N SER A 38 -12.09 -1.93 -3.85
CA SER A 38 -13.33 -1.17 -3.69
C SER A 38 -13.09 0.31 -3.86
N HIS A 39 -14.11 1.03 -4.28
CA HIS A 39 -14.11 2.48 -4.28
C HIS A 39 -15.49 3.02 -3.93
N ASP A 40 -15.51 4.17 -3.26
CA ASP A 40 -16.70 4.93 -2.92
C ASP A 40 -16.59 6.34 -3.50
N GLU A 41 -17.60 6.75 -4.26
CA GLU A 41 -17.66 8.09 -4.85
C GLU A 41 -18.26 9.08 -3.86
N ASP A 42 -17.49 10.09 -3.50
CA ASP A 42 -17.89 11.20 -2.62
C ASP A 42 -18.24 12.41 -3.51
N LEU A 43 -19.51 12.59 -3.74
CA LEU A 43 -20.06 13.65 -4.58
C LEU A 43 -20.68 14.71 -3.68
N SER A 44 -20.12 15.91 -3.67
CA SER A 44 -20.72 17.02 -2.94
C SER A 44 -21.62 17.86 -3.83
N GLU A 45 -22.68 18.39 -3.24
CA GLU A 45 -23.62 19.29 -3.88
C GLU A 45 -23.49 20.71 -3.31
N VAL A 46 -23.67 21.70 -4.17
CA VAL A 46 -23.68 23.11 -3.76
C VAL A 46 -25.07 23.70 -4.08
N GLU A 47 -25.79 24.08 -3.04
CA GLU A 47 -27.07 24.76 -3.19
C GLU A 47 -26.84 26.18 -3.71
N LYS A 48 -27.49 26.54 -4.82
CA LYS A 48 -27.45 27.89 -5.39
C LYS A 48 -28.56 28.75 -4.79
N ALA A 49 -28.39 29.18 -3.54
CA ALA A 49 -29.24 30.17 -2.92
C ALA A 49 -28.93 31.57 -3.47
N ARG A 50 -29.94 32.29 -3.99
CA ARG A 50 -29.84 33.70 -4.39
C ARG A 50 -30.70 34.58 -3.49
N MET A 51 -30.09 35.52 -2.79
CA MET A 51 -30.84 36.53 -2.06
C MET A 51 -31.64 37.40 -3.02
N GLY A 52 -32.92 37.64 -2.69
CA GLY A 52 -33.78 38.51 -3.48
C GLY A 52 -34.52 37.85 -4.64
N ALA A 53 -34.35 36.57 -4.89
CA ALA A 53 -35.16 35.84 -5.86
C ALA A 53 -36.43 35.30 -5.19
N ARG A 54 -37.54 35.31 -5.95
CA ARG A 54 -38.75 34.58 -5.51
C ARG A 54 -38.40 33.12 -5.26
N PRO A 55 -38.97 32.43 -4.26
CA PRO A 55 -38.67 31.04 -3.98
C PRO A 55 -39.02 30.18 -5.21
N ARG A 56 -38.05 29.93 -6.05
CA ARG A 56 -38.06 28.92 -7.10
C ARG A 56 -37.15 27.82 -6.64
N ALA A 57 -37.47 26.59 -6.99
CA ALA A 57 -36.57 25.47 -6.79
C ALA A 57 -35.18 25.88 -7.33
N ALA A 58 -34.24 26.13 -6.43
CA ALA A 58 -32.85 26.45 -6.81
C ALA A 58 -32.24 25.19 -7.41
N GLY A 59 -31.57 25.32 -8.55
CA GLY A 59 -30.82 24.21 -9.11
C GLY A 59 -29.62 23.87 -8.20
N ILE A 60 -29.31 22.61 -8.08
CA ILE A 60 -28.11 22.11 -7.41
C ILE A 60 -26.96 22.17 -8.41
N ALA A 61 -25.81 22.66 -8.00
CA ALA A 61 -24.58 22.53 -8.76
C ALA A 61 -23.75 21.38 -8.22
N SER A 62 -23.05 20.66 -9.09
CA SER A 62 -22.02 19.72 -8.67
C SER A 62 -20.92 20.49 -7.92
N GLY A 63 -20.60 20.04 -6.73
CA GLY A 63 -19.45 20.49 -5.95
C GLY A 63 -18.20 19.66 -6.26
N LYS A 64 -17.40 19.41 -5.24
CA LYS A 64 -16.24 18.54 -5.36
C LYS A 64 -16.67 17.09 -5.58
N TYR A 65 -15.93 16.37 -6.43
CA TYR A 65 -16.12 14.95 -6.61
C TYR A 65 -14.79 14.22 -6.57
N LYS A 66 -14.72 13.26 -5.67
CA LYS A 66 -13.56 12.39 -5.44
C LYS A 66 -14.05 10.98 -5.14
N SER A 67 -13.15 10.05 -5.22
CA SER A 67 -13.39 8.67 -4.80
C SER A 67 -12.38 8.29 -3.73
N LYS A 68 -12.85 7.68 -2.65
CA LYS A 68 -12.02 6.90 -1.75
C LYS A 68 -11.89 5.51 -2.33
N TRP A 69 -10.71 4.92 -2.22
CA TRP A 69 -10.50 3.58 -2.71
C TRP A 69 -9.63 2.77 -1.74
N LYS A 70 -9.83 1.46 -1.78
CA LYS A 70 -9.08 0.50 -1.00
C LYS A 70 -8.71 -0.69 -1.87
N ALA A 71 -7.45 -1.15 -1.75
CA ALA A 71 -6.97 -2.38 -2.38
C ALA A 71 -6.27 -3.26 -1.35
N GLU A 72 -6.49 -4.57 -1.43
CA GLU A 72 -5.78 -5.55 -0.62
C GLU A 72 -5.00 -6.48 -1.55
N VAL A 73 -3.72 -6.64 -1.25
CA VAL A 73 -2.79 -7.44 -2.04
C VAL A 73 -2.07 -8.43 -1.12
N ALA A 74 -2.13 -9.70 -1.46
CA ALA A 74 -1.32 -10.71 -0.79
C ALA A 74 0.17 -10.52 -1.16
N LEU A 75 1.06 -10.87 -0.25
CA LEU A 75 2.48 -10.91 -0.57
C LEU A 75 2.74 -11.97 -1.63
N GLN A 76 3.06 -11.53 -2.81
CA GLN A 76 3.30 -12.37 -3.99
C GLN A 76 4.40 -11.78 -4.85
N GLY A 77 5.05 -12.61 -5.61
CA GLY A 77 6.07 -12.21 -6.56
C GLY A 77 5.94 -13.00 -7.87
N PRO A 78 6.57 -12.55 -8.95
CA PRO A 78 6.63 -13.33 -10.17
C PRO A 78 7.46 -14.59 -9.96
N PRO A 79 7.21 -15.66 -10.76
CA PRO A 79 8.02 -16.87 -10.73
C PRO A 79 9.48 -16.58 -11.10
N ALA A 80 10.37 -17.50 -10.75
CA ALA A 80 11.77 -17.38 -11.12
C ALA A 80 11.90 -17.30 -12.64
N PRO A 81 12.59 -16.27 -13.18
CA PRO A 81 12.93 -16.26 -14.59
C PRO A 81 13.91 -17.39 -14.88
N GLY A 82 13.65 -18.16 -15.92
CA GLY A 82 14.59 -19.17 -16.36
C GLY A 82 15.84 -18.57 -17.03
N GLY A 83 16.99 -19.27 -16.91
CA GLY A 83 18.12 -19.04 -17.83
C GLY A 83 18.85 -17.71 -17.73
N GLY A 84 19.00 -17.12 -16.55
CA GLY A 84 19.77 -15.88 -16.37
C GLY A 84 19.06 -14.60 -16.82
N ASN A 85 17.74 -14.65 -16.99
CA ASN A 85 16.92 -13.49 -17.26
C ASN A 85 16.71 -12.63 -16.02
N PRO A 86 16.45 -11.31 -16.17
CA PRO A 86 16.13 -10.45 -15.04
C PRO A 86 14.88 -10.91 -14.31
N TYR A 87 14.91 -10.85 -12.99
CA TYR A 87 13.71 -11.03 -12.16
C TYR A 87 12.80 -9.80 -12.33
N PRO A 88 11.57 -9.95 -12.84
CA PRO A 88 10.70 -8.80 -13.03
C PRO A 88 10.17 -8.27 -11.70
N ALA A 89 9.99 -6.96 -11.61
CA ALA A 89 9.36 -6.37 -10.43
C ALA A 89 7.92 -6.86 -10.29
N PRO A 90 7.47 -7.27 -9.08
CA PRO A 90 6.07 -7.55 -8.84
C PRO A 90 5.18 -6.39 -9.26
N ALA A 91 4.12 -6.67 -10.02
CA ALA A 91 3.26 -5.64 -10.61
C ALA A 91 2.67 -4.68 -9.57
N TRP A 92 2.35 -5.20 -8.38
CA TRP A 92 1.75 -4.44 -7.30
C TRP A 92 2.71 -3.47 -6.57
N LEU A 93 4.04 -3.56 -6.79
CA LEU A 93 4.99 -2.59 -6.23
C LEU A 93 4.71 -1.16 -6.67
N SER A 94 4.07 -0.98 -7.81
CA SER A 94 3.60 0.33 -8.25
C SER A 94 2.63 1.01 -7.27
N LEU A 95 1.89 0.24 -6.46
CA LEU A 95 1.04 0.78 -5.40
C LEU A 95 1.87 1.41 -4.27
N LEU A 96 3.07 0.88 -3.98
CA LEU A 96 3.99 1.50 -3.03
C LEU A 96 4.57 2.83 -3.57
N GLN A 97 4.73 2.95 -4.89
CA GLN A 97 5.21 4.21 -5.49
C GLN A 97 4.23 5.37 -5.28
N ILE A 98 2.93 5.11 -5.36
CA ILE A 98 1.92 6.15 -5.06
C ILE A 98 1.75 6.42 -3.55
N CYS A 99 2.36 5.60 -2.70
CA CYS A 99 2.53 5.87 -1.27
C CYS A 99 3.78 6.73 -0.98
N GLY A 100 4.51 7.19 -2.01
CA GLY A 100 5.71 8.01 -1.87
C GLY A 100 7.00 7.22 -1.70
N MET A 101 7.04 5.96 -2.17
CA MET A 101 8.26 5.17 -2.21
C MET A 101 8.89 5.18 -3.61
N ALA A 102 10.20 5.22 -3.66
CA ALA A 102 10.97 5.10 -4.89
C ALA A 102 11.38 3.64 -5.11
N LEU A 103 11.25 3.16 -6.35
CA LEU A 103 11.71 1.84 -6.76
C LEU A 103 13.12 1.92 -7.31
N ALA A 104 14.01 1.09 -6.80
CA ALA A 104 15.34 0.84 -7.36
C ALA A 104 15.49 -0.66 -7.66
N SER A 105 16.07 -0.98 -8.81
CA SER A 105 16.33 -2.36 -9.23
C SER A 105 17.83 -2.56 -9.42
N THR A 106 18.37 -3.61 -8.84
CA THR A 106 19.81 -3.90 -8.83
C THR A 106 20.09 -5.36 -9.16
N GLY A 107 21.36 -5.68 -9.44
CA GLY A 107 21.80 -7.01 -9.86
C GLY A 107 22.17 -7.10 -11.35
N THR A 108 22.91 -8.13 -11.73
CA THR A 108 23.26 -8.42 -13.12
C THR A 108 23.23 -9.94 -13.34
N PRO A 109 22.14 -10.52 -13.89
CA PRO A 109 20.86 -9.86 -14.21
C PRO A 109 20.16 -9.27 -12.98
N ILE A 110 19.18 -8.39 -13.18
CA ILE A 110 18.41 -7.80 -12.07
C ILE A 110 17.76 -8.92 -11.27
N ASP A 111 17.99 -8.93 -9.96
CA ASP A 111 17.49 -9.94 -9.02
C ASP A 111 16.84 -9.32 -7.77
N THR A 112 17.02 -8.02 -7.59
CA THR A 112 16.61 -7.30 -6.38
C THR A 112 15.87 -6.02 -6.72
N HIS A 113 14.72 -5.82 -6.08
CA HIS A 113 13.91 -4.60 -6.16
C HIS A 113 13.74 -4.01 -4.78
N THR A 114 14.19 -2.77 -4.60
CA THR A 114 14.13 -2.07 -3.31
C THR A 114 13.16 -0.89 -3.41
N MET A 115 12.28 -0.78 -2.44
CA MET A 115 11.36 0.33 -2.26
C MET A 115 11.78 1.13 -1.03
N VAL A 116 12.06 2.42 -1.20
CA VAL A 116 12.52 3.31 -0.13
C VAL A 116 11.69 4.58 -0.16
N TYR A 117 11.31 5.11 1.01
CA TYR A 117 10.75 6.45 1.07
C TYR A 117 11.80 7.47 0.66
N ASP A 118 11.42 8.37 -0.23
CA ASP A 118 12.26 9.50 -0.63
C ASP A 118 11.39 10.77 -0.79
N SER A 119 11.49 11.66 0.18
CA SER A 119 10.75 12.93 0.19
C SER A 119 11.15 13.88 -0.94
N ARG A 120 12.27 13.63 -1.61
CA ARG A 120 12.77 14.43 -2.72
C ARG A 120 12.21 14.00 -4.06
N VAL A 121 11.70 12.79 -4.15
CA VAL A 121 11.04 12.29 -5.35
C VAL A 121 9.61 12.83 -5.36
N ALA A 122 9.22 13.45 -6.47
CA ALA A 122 7.86 13.90 -6.67
C ALA A 122 6.91 12.71 -6.46
N GLN A 123 5.88 12.93 -5.63
CA GLN A 123 4.88 11.89 -5.39
C GLN A 123 4.28 11.46 -6.72
N GLN A 124 4.38 10.18 -7.02
CA GLN A 124 3.74 9.60 -8.17
C GLN A 124 2.24 9.47 -7.92
N SER A 125 1.47 9.52 -8.99
CA SER A 125 0.05 9.22 -8.99
C SER A 125 -0.25 8.11 -9.99
N MET A 126 -1.42 7.51 -9.85
CA MET A 126 -1.83 6.36 -10.64
C MET A 126 -3.24 6.52 -11.16
N THR A 127 -3.46 5.99 -12.34
CA THR A 127 -4.79 5.78 -12.89
C THR A 127 -5.19 4.33 -12.68
N PHE A 128 -6.43 4.13 -12.22
CA PHE A 128 -7.07 2.82 -12.21
C PHE A 128 -8.23 2.78 -13.19
N TYR A 129 -8.37 1.64 -13.88
CA TYR A 129 -9.58 1.26 -14.57
C TYR A 129 -10.17 0.08 -13.83
N HIS A 130 -11.23 0.34 -13.07
CA HIS A 130 -11.97 -0.69 -12.35
C HIS A 130 -13.10 -1.21 -13.21
N TRP A 131 -13.07 -2.52 -13.50
CA TRP A 131 -14.05 -3.23 -14.28
C TRP A 131 -14.98 -4.00 -13.37
N PHE A 132 -16.26 -3.78 -13.51
CA PHE A 132 -17.28 -4.50 -12.76
C PHE A 132 -18.42 -4.94 -13.68
N TYR A 133 -19.06 -6.06 -13.31
CA TYR A 133 -20.04 -6.70 -14.15
C TYR A 133 -21.41 -6.03 -14.10
N GLN A 134 -21.99 -5.95 -15.30
CA GLN A 134 -23.41 -5.94 -15.49
C GLN A 134 -23.85 -7.36 -15.87
N TYR A 135 -25.09 -7.76 -15.48
CA TYR A 135 -25.65 -9.06 -15.79
C TYR A 135 -25.83 -9.25 -17.30
N GLY A 136 -25.04 -10.16 -17.90
CA GLY A 136 -25.03 -10.46 -19.34
C GLY A 136 -23.61 -10.73 -19.81
N ALA A 137 -23.41 -11.75 -20.63
CA ALA A 137 -22.13 -12.45 -20.78
C ALA A 137 -20.91 -11.63 -21.24
N ASP A 138 -21.05 -10.45 -21.83
CA ASP A 138 -19.92 -9.71 -22.40
C ASP A 138 -20.03 -8.18 -22.18
N GLU A 139 -20.91 -7.74 -21.30
CA GLU A 139 -21.12 -6.33 -21.02
C GLU A 139 -20.72 -6.00 -19.60
N GLY A 140 -19.84 -5.04 -19.43
CA GLY A 140 -19.38 -4.55 -18.16
C GLY A 140 -19.33 -3.04 -18.11
N LEU A 141 -19.07 -2.50 -16.94
CA LEU A 141 -18.81 -1.09 -16.74
C LEU A 141 -17.36 -0.88 -16.32
N GLN A 142 -16.76 0.17 -16.83
CA GLN A 142 -15.46 0.64 -16.44
C GLN A 142 -15.57 1.99 -15.74
N ARG A 143 -15.08 2.08 -14.51
CA ARG A 143 -14.85 3.34 -13.83
C ARG A 143 -13.37 3.69 -13.90
N LYS A 144 -13.05 4.90 -14.33
CA LYS A 144 -11.70 5.45 -14.24
C LYS A 144 -11.53 6.22 -12.94
N LEU A 145 -10.44 5.98 -12.25
CA LEU A 145 -9.98 6.74 -11.09
C LEU A 145 -8.63 7.34 -11.46
N LEU A 146 -8.52 8.66 -11.46
CA LEU A 146 -7.36 9.41 -11.92
C LEU A 146 -6.64 10.06 -10.75
N GLY A 147 -5.34 10.23 -10.82
CA GLY A 147 -4.57 10.91 -9.80
C GLY A 147 -4.55 10.19 -8.45
N ALA A 148 -4.73 8.87 -8.45
CA ALA A 148 -4.80 8.09 -7.23
C ALA A 148 -3.48 8.17 -6.44
N ARG A 149 -3.60 8.48 -5.15
CA ARG A 149 -2.52 8.40 -4.16
C ARG A 149 -3.00 7.69 -2.92
N ALA A 150 -2.08 7.08 -2.18
CA ALA A 150 -2.43 6.20 -1.07
C ALA A 150 -1.45 6.29 0.10
N ILE A 151 -1.90 5.72 1.20
CA ILE A 151 -1.08 5.24 2.29
C ILE A 151 -1.19 3.72 2.33
N HIS A 152 -0.23 3.05 2.95
CA HIS A 152 -0.28 1.60 3.07
C HIS A 152 -0.11 1.14 4.51
N SER A 153 -0.66 -0.01 4.77
CA SER A 153 -0.45 -0.80 5.97
C SER A 153 -0.26 -2.26 5.59
N TRP A 154 0.26 -3.07 6.48
CA TRP A 154 0.30 -4.51 6.30
C TRP A 154 0.22 -5.22 7.64
N GLN A 155 -0.21 -6.46 7.58
CA GLN A 155 -0.27 -7.33 8.76
C GLN A 155 0.12 -8.76 8.39
N VAL A 156 0.66 -9.45 9.37
CA VAL A 156 0.94 -10.87 9.32
C VAL A 156 0.75 -11.47 10.71
N GLY A 157 0.06 -12.59 10.79
CA GLY A 157 -0.16 -13.35 12.01
C GLY A 157 0.17 -14.83 11.81
N ILE A 158 0.12 -15.60 12.89
CA ILE A 158 0.27 -17.06 12.80
C ILE A 158 -0.92 -17.63 12.02
N ASN A 159 -0.63 -18.38 10.96
CA ASN A 159 -1.61 -18.93 10.04
C ASN A 159 -2.49 -17.89 9.32
N GLU A 160 -2.04 -16.65 9.24
CA GLU A 160 -2.67 -15.59 8.47
C GLU A 160 -1.83 -15.29 7.23
N GLU A 161 -2.49 -14.92 6.16
CA GLU A 161 -1.86 -14.45 4.95
C GLU A 161 -1.20 -13.09 5.20
N PHE A 162 0.00 -12.86 4.64
CA PHE A 162 0.62 -11.54 4.66
C PHE A 162 -0.10 -10.62 3.68
N LEU A 163 -0.84 -9.66 4.21
CA LEU A 163 -1.64 -8.74 3.42
C LEU A 163 -1.12 -7.31 3.50
N PHE A 164 -0.91 -6.72 2.34
CA PHE A 164 -0.79 -5.28 2.17
C PHE A 164 -2.16 -4.68 1.93
N THR A 165 -2.49 -3.63 2.66
CA THR A 165 -3.69 -2.82 2.46
C THR A 165 -3.28 -1.43 2.02
N PHE A 166 -3.84 -0.99 0.91
CA PHE A 166 -3.66 0.35 0.37
C PHE A 166 -4.97 1.11 0.48
N GLU A 167 -4.95 2.29 1.07
CA GLU A 167 -6.12 3.15 1.20
C GLU A 167 -5.77 4.53 0.64
N GLY A 168 -6.65 5.05 -0.22
CA GLY A 168 -6.33 6.25 -0.95
C GLY A 168 -7.53 7.06 -1.40
N GLU A 169 -7.22 8.18 -2.03
CA GLU A 169 -8.19 9.02 -2.72
C GLU A 169 -7.76 9.23 -4.18
N ALA A 170 -8.73 9.47 -5.04
CA ALA A 170 -8.55 9.71 -6.47
C ALA A 170 -9.62 10.66 -6.99
N LEU A 171 -9.38 11.26 -8.14
CA LEU A 171 -10.42 11.94 -8.92
C LEU A 171 -11.30 10.92 -9.61
N VAL A 172 -12.61 11.17 -9.59
CA VAL A 172 -13.56 10.35 -10.34
C VAL A 172 -13.46 10.71 -11.82
N GLY A 173 -13.08 9.74 -12.63
CA GLY A 173 -13.04 9.88 -14.07
C GLY A 173 -14.32 9.38 -14.76
N ALA A 174 -14.25 9.10 -16.04
CA ALA A 174 -15.39 8.66 -16.83
C ALA A 174 -15.89 7.27 -16.39
N LEU A 175 -17.19 7.10 -16.45
CA LEU A 175 -17.86 5.79 -16.50
C LEU A 175 -18.10 5.45 -17.96
N SER A 176 -17.72 4.29 -18.41
CA SER A 176 -17.91 3.83 -19.77
C SER A 176 -18.38 2.39 -19.81
N ASP A 177 -19.14 2.06 -20.86
CA ASP A 177 -19.52 0.68 -21.13
C ASP A 177 -18.31 -0.11 -21.64
N LEU A 178 -18.18 -1.34 -21.18
CA LEU A 178 -17.24 -2.31 -21.67
C LEU A 178 -17.99 -3.29 -22.55
N SER A 179 -17.86 -3.14 -23.88
CA SER A 179 -18.34 -4.12 -24.84
C SER A 179 -17.17 -4.82 -25.50
N ASN A 180 -17.19 -6.15 -25.55
CA ASN A 180 -16.16 -6.99 -26.20
C ASN A 180 -14.71 -6.73 -25.75
N GLN A 181 -14.49 -6.44 -24.45
CA GLN A 181 -13.15 -6.21 -23.94
C GLN A 181 -12.41 -7.53 -23.67
N THR A 182 -11.16 -7.57 -24.08
CA THR A 182 -10.26 -8.66 -23.71
C THR A 182 -9.99 -8.63 -22.20
N GLN A 183 -10.09 -9.78 -21.56
CA GLN A 183 -9.74 -9.90 -20.14
C GLN A 183 -8.34 -9.37 -19.86
N PRO A 184 -8.09 -8.73 -18.70
CA PRO A 184 -6.76 -8.27 -18.36
C PRO A 184 -5.78 -9.44 -18.28
N THR A 185 -4.60 -9.23 -18.82
CA THR A 185 -3.49 -10.15 -18.62
C THR A 185 -2.79 -9.78 -17.32
N TYR A 186 -2.73 -10.71 -16.41
CA TYR A 186 -2.05 -10.54 -15.14
C TYR A 186 -0.62 -11.07 -15.24
N GLN A 187 0.28 -10.46 -14.48
CA GLN A 187 1.61 -11.01 -14.30
C GLN A 187 1.48 -12.41 -13.68
N ASP A 188 2.21 -13.37 -14.24
CA ASP A 188 2.32 -14.69 -13.59
C ASP A 188 2.84 -14.51 -12.17
N ILE A 189 2.20 -15.17 -11.23
CA ILE A 189 2.56 -15.10 -9.82
C ILE A 189 2.95 -16.48 -9.32
N GLU A 190 3.92 -16.51 -8.43
CA GLU A 190 4.19 -17.65 -7.56
C GLU A 190 3.47 -17.40 -6.24
N GLU A 191 2.51 -18.23 -5.92
CA GLU A 191 1.84 -18.15 -4.65
C GLU A 191 2.80 -18.52 -3.54
N ALA A 192 2.90 -17.64 -2.57
CA ALA A 192 3.77 -17.82 -1.42
C ALA A 192 3.03 -18.58 -0.30
N ASP A 193 2.44 -19.74 -0.63
CA ASP A 193 1.53 -20.48 0.24
C ASP A 193 2.06 -20.70 1.66
N ASP A 194 3.33 -21.04 1.82
CA ASP A 194 3.88 -21.32 3.14
C ASP A 194 4.47 -20.10 3.84
N ALA A 195 5.01 -19.15 3.11
CA ALA A 195 5.63 -17.97 3.68
C ALA A 195 4.62 -16.85 3.93
N ALA A 196 3.59 -16.76 3.11
CA ALA A 196 2.44 -15.90 3.33
C ALA A 196 1.76 -16.16 4.68
N ASN A 197 1.90 -17.37 5.22
CA ASN A 197 1.35 -17.78 6.50
C ASN A 197 2.24 -17.45 7.72
N GLY A 198 3.31 -16.66 7.56
CA GLY A 198 4.22 -16.30 8.65
C GLY A 198 5.11 -17.45 9.17
N LYS A 199 5.01 -18.65 8.60
CA LYS A 199 5.78 -19.82 9.06
C LYS A 199 7.29 -19.74 8.77
N ALA A 200 7.66 -18.98 7.74
CA ALA A 200 9.07 -18.78 7.35
C ALA A 200 9.56 -17.36 7.64
N MET A 201 8.95 -16.71 8.64
CA MET A 201 9.28 -15.34 9.01
C MET A 201 10.32 -15.30 10.11
N THR A 202 11.35 -14.50 9.92
CA THR A 202 12.33 -14.13 10.94
C THR A 202 12.21 -12.66 11.29
N VAL A 203 12.13 -12.35 12.57
CA VAL A 203 12.11 -10.97 13.08
C VAL A 203 13.35 -10.73 13.90
N THR A 204 14.10 -9.70 13.57
CA THR A 204 15.33 -9.32 14.25
C THR A 204 15.25 -7.86 14.70
N ILE A 205 15.53 -7.60 15.97
CA ILE A 205 15.53 -6.26 16.56
C ILE A 205 16.84 -6.08 17.34
N GLY A 206 17.65 -5.09 16.95
CA GLY A 206 18.95 -4.86 17.58
C GLY A 206 19.93 -6.04 17.44
N GLY A 207 19.81 -6.83 16.36
CA GLY A 207 20.61 -8.03 16.13
C GLY A 207 20.11 -9.28 16.86
N VAL A 208 19.01 -9.18 17.62
CA VAL A 208 18.41 -10.29 18.36
C VAL A 208 17.20 -10.82 17.61
N SER A 209 17.19 -12.12 17.32
CA SER A 209 16.00 -12.80 16.74
C SER A 209 14.93 -12.93 17.81
N THR A 210 13.69 -12.55 17.48
CA THR A 210 12.57 -12.60 18.41
C THR A 210 11.39 -13.36 17.80
N HIS A 211 10.64 -14.06 18.65
CA HIS A 211 9.45 -14.81 18.25
C HIS A 211 8.21 -13.93 18.36
N CYS A 212 7.59 -13.66 17.21
CA CYS A 212 6.35 -12.87 17.12
C CYS A 212 5.17 -13.75 16.71
N THR A 213 3.99 -13.46 17.26
CA THR A 213 2.73 -14.11 16.84
C THR A 213 1.91 -13.25 15.92
N ASN A 214 2.07 -11.93 16.01
CA ASN A 214 1.37 -10.98 15.16
C ASN A 214 2.24 -9.72 15.00
N ILE A 215 2.27 -9.22 13.79
CA ILE A 215 2.94 -7.96 13.47
C ILE A 215 2.01 -7.15 12.57
N LYS A 216 1.82 -5.88 12.92
CA LYS A 216 1.05 -4.93 12.14
C LYS A 216 1.87 -3.68 11.90
N PHE A 217 1.92 -3.26 10.67
CA PHE A 217 2.50 -1.99 10.28
C PHE A 217 1.42 -1.01 9.85
N LYS A 218 1.52 0.22 10.28
CA LYS A 218 0.63 1.32 9.90
C LYS A 218 1.44 2.53 9.47
N SER A 219 1.04 3.12 8.36
CA SER A 219 1.46 4.48 8.04
C SER A 219 0.54 5.47 8.77
N ASN A 220 1.12 6.37 9.56
CA ASN A 220 0.41 7.47 10.21
C ASN A 220 0.34 8.73 9.34
N ARG A 221 0.78 8.64 8.08
CA ARG A 221 0.65 9.72 7.10
C ARG A 221 -0.82 10.01 6.82
N THR A 222 -1.13 11.20 6.36
CA THR A 222 -2.49 11.58 6.00
C THR A 222 -2.60 11.88 4.52
N ILE A 223 -3.78 11.60 3.98
CA ILE A 223 -4.16 12.04 2.65
C ILE A 223 -4.82 13.40 2.80
N THR A 224 -4.34 14.39 2.08
CA THR A 224 -4.87 15.75 2.05
C THR A 224 -5.24 16.12 0.62
N ASN A 225 -6.21 17.00 0.51
CA ASN A 225 -6.71 17.48 -0.76
C ASN A 225 -6.28 18.92 -0.97
N ARG A 226 -5.65 19.18 -2.09
CA ARG A 226 -5.37 20.53 -2.56
C ARG A 226 -6.52 20.99 -3.46
N ASP A 227 -7.29 21.93 -2.94
CA ASP A 227 -8.46 22.46 -3.65
C ASP A 227 -8.09 23.61 -4.59
N SER A 228 -8.84 23.76 -5.67
CA SER A 228 -8.72 24.89 -6.57
C SER A 228 -10.07 25.21 -7.22
N VAL A 229 -10.43 26.49 -7.22
CA VAL A 229 -11.60 26.98 -7.94
C VAL A 229 -11.46 26.89 -9.47
N GLN A 230 -10.24 26.71 -9.96
CA GLN A 230 -9.96 26.56 -11.38
C GLN A 230 -10.06 25.11 -11.86
N ALA A 231 -10.05 24.14 -10.94
CA ALA A 231 -10.22 22.75 -11.27
C ALA A 231 -11.71 22.43 -11.50
N ALA A 232 -12.04 21.74 -12.59
CA ALA A 232 -13.42 21.38 -12.91
C ALA A 232 -14.07 20.53 -11.82
N SER A 233 -13.28 19.68 -11.13
CA SER A 233 -13.72 18.88 -9.98
C SER A 233 -13.68 19.61 -8.64
N GLY A 234 -13.25 20.88 -8.60
CA GLY A 234 -12.96 21.59 -7.36
C GLY A 234 -11.73 21.07 -6.60
N LEU A 235 -11.12 20.00 -7.07
CA LEU A 235 -9.95 19.33 -6.49
C LEU A 235 -8.79 19.40 -7.49
N LEU A 236 -7.69 20.06 -7.11
CA LEU A 236 -6.50 20.17 -7.96
C LEU A 236 -5.64 18.93 -7.87
N GLU A 237 -5.42 18.43 -6.66
CA GLU A 237 -4.47 17.35 -6.42
C GLU A 237 -4.79 16.65 -5.07
N VAL A 238 -4.64 15.32 -5.04
CA VAL A 238 -4.57 14.54 -3.81
C VAL A 238 -3.11 14.47 -3.40
N GLN A 239 -2.80 14.70 -2.14
CA GLN A 239 -1.43 14.65 -1.59
C GLN A 239 -1.40 13.73 -0.38
N THR A 240 -0.25 13.08 -0.15
CA THR A 240 0.02 12.40 1.10
C THR A 240 1.03 13.20 1.90
N ASP A 241 0.62 13.68 3.06
CA ASP A 241 1.45 14.52 3.90
C ASP A 241 2.20 13.69 4.96
N VAL A 242 3.42 14.13 5.22
CA VAL A 242 4.22 13.67 6.36
C VAL A 242 3.85 14.52 7.56
N LYS A 243 3.36 13.90 8.62
CA LYS A 243 3.08 14.60 9.87
C LYS A 243 4.36 14.78 10.69
N PRO A 244 4.49 15.88 11.45
CA PRO A 244 5.48 15.95 12.50
C PRO A 244 5.27 14.79 13.50
N GLY A 245 6.33 14.05 13.82
CA GLY A 245 6.27 12.91 14.74
C GLY A 245 6.44 11.55 14.06
N ALA A 246 5.93 10.50 14.70
CA ALA A 246 6.06 9.14 14.18
C ALA A 246 5.15 8.92 12.96
N ASN A 247 5.76 8.88 11.77
CA ASN A 247 5.05 8.63 10.52
C ASN A 247 4.69 7.16 10.31
N PHE A 248 5.36 6.28 11.02
CA PHE A 248 5.19 4.83 10.93
C PHE A 248 5.12 4.22 12.32
N GLU A 249 4.30 3.21 12.45
CA GLU A 249 4.10 2.44 13.68
C GLU A 249 4.11 0.96 13.34
N ILE A 250 4.83 0.18 14.14
CA ILE A 250 4.81 -1.29 14.10
C ILE A 250 4.28 -1.77 15.44
N GLU A 251 3.17 -2.48 15.42
CA GLU A 251 2.64 -3.19 16.59
C GLU A 251 3.11 -4.64 16.52
N MET A 252 3.71 -5.16 17.59
CA MET A 252 4.17 -6.54 17.67
C MET A 252 3.69 -7.20 18.95
N ASP A 253 3.17 -8.42 18.82
CA ASP A 253 2.98 -9.35 19.95
C ASP A 253 4.12 -10.38 19.89
N ARG A 254 5.10 -10.26 20.76
CA ARG A 254 6.31 -11.08 20.78
C ARG A 254 6.58 -11.68 22.16
N GLU A 255 7.40 -12.72 22.20
CA GLU A 255 7.87 -13.28 23.46
C GLU A 255 8.79 -12.30 24.20
N LEU A 256 8.71 -12.33 25.55
CA LEU A 256 9.60 -11.54 26.40
C LEU A 256 11.00 -12.19 26.40
N GLU A 257 11.98 -11.43 26.01
CA GLU A 257 13.36 -11.87 26.00
C GLU A 257 14.00 -11.72 27.40
N ILE A 258 15.09 -12.45 27.61
CA ILE A 258 15.88 -12.35 28.83
C ILE A 258 16.52 -10.95 28.88
N LYS A 259 16.48 -10.29 30.03
CA LYS A 259 17.01 -8.94 30.24
C LYS A 259 18.46 -8.77 29.75
N ALA A 260 19.27 -9.80 29.88
CA ALA A 260 20.66 -9.79 29.38
C ALA A 260 20.77 -9.65 27.86
N THR A 261 19.72 -10.06 27.14
CA THR A 261 19.66 -10.00 25.67
C THR A 261 19.01 -8.70 25.23
N ARG A 262 17.90 -8.31 25.89
CA ARG A 262 17.16 -7.09 25.59
C ARG A 262 16.34 -6.64 26.81
N ASP A 263 16.38 -5.36 27.12
CA ASP A 263 15.54 -4.73 28.15
C ASP A 263 14.68 -3.62 27.54
N ASP A 264 13.43 -3.94 27.18
CA ASP A 264 12.49 -3.00 26.56
C ASP A 264 12.22 -1.77 27.43
N LEU A 265 12.27 -1.90 28.76
CA LEU A 265 12.07 -0.76 29.64
C LEU A 265 13.26 0.19 29.61
N ALA A 266 14.48 -0.37 29.61
CA ALA A 266 15.70 0.42 29.47
C ALA A 266 15.76 1.09 28.09
N ASP A 267 15.42 0.36 27.03
CA ASP A 267 15.34 0.88 25.66
C ASP A 267 14.33 2.03 25.54
N PHE A 268 13.16 1.87 26.15
CA PHE A 268 12.13 2.93 26.18
C PHE A 268 12.57 4.17 26.94
N LEU A 269 13.10 3.99 28.18
CA LEU A 269 13.56 5.09 29.02
C LEU A 269 14.80 5.79 28.46
N GLY A 270 15.67 5.04 27.79
CA GLY A 270 16.89 5.55 27.15
C GLY A 270 16.68 6.09 25.75
N GLU A 271 15.46 6.04 25.19
CA GLU A 271 15.16 6.40 23.80
C GLU A 271 16.08 5.70 22.79
N VAL A 272 16.45 4.46 23.10
CA VAL A 272 17.38 3.67 22.30
C VAL A 272 16.78 3.36 20.94
N LYS A 273 17.59 3.56 19.89
CA LYS A 273 17.21 3.26 18.50
C LYS A 273 18.10 2.16 17.96
N VAL A 274 17.50 1.07 17.50
CA VAL A 274 18.21 -0.12 17.02
C VAL A 274 17.78 -0.47 15.60
N ALA A 275 18.65 -1.15 14.87
CA ALA A 275 18.29 -1.71 13.55
C ALA A 275 17.23 -2.80 13.72
N TRP A 276 16.38 -2.96 12.72
CA TRP A 276 15.33 -3.97 12.71
C TRP A 276 15.12 -4.56 11.32
N GLU A 277 14.65 -5.79 11.31
CA GLU A 277 14.40 -6.51 10.09
C GLU A 277 13.27 -7.53 10.28
N ILE A 278 12.42 -7.64 9.28
CA ILE A 278 11.45 -8.71 9.11
C ILE A 278 11.79 -9.36 7.77
N LEU A 279 12.20 -10.61 7.80
CA LEU A 279 12.56 -11.37 6.61
C LEU A 279 11.60 -12.54 6.44
N ILE A 280 11.07 -12.67 5.24
CA ILE A 280 10.25 -13.80 4.81
C ILE A 280 10.94 -14.45 3.62
N VAL A 281 11.10 -15.78 3.69
CA VAL A 281 11.67 -16.57 2.59
C VAL A 281 10.66 -17.63 2.20
N THR A 282 10.25 -17.63 0.94
CA THR A 282 9.30 -18.62 0.40
C THR A 282 10.03 -19.90 0.00
N ALA A 283 9.29 -21.00 -0.06
CA ALA A 283 9.80 -22.28 -0.57
C ALA A 283 10.30 -22.16 -2.02
N GLY A 284 9.68 -21.31 -2.82
CA GLY A 284 10.08 -20.99 -4.19
C GLY A 284 11.31 -20.06 -4.31
N GLY A 285 11.90 -19.62 -3.21
CA GLY A 285 13.11 -18.78 -3.17
C GLY A 285 12.86 -17.28 -3.32
N MET A 286 11.61 -16.80 -3.30
CA MET A 286 11.33 -15.38 -3.17
C MET A 286 11.66 -14.93 -1.74
N GLN A 287 12.30 -13.79 -1.62
CA GLN A 287 12.58 -13.15 -0.34
C GLN A 287 11.89 -11.78 -0.30
N PHE A 288 11.17 -11.55 0.79
CA PHE A 288 10.68 -10.23 1.14
C PHE A 288 11.33 -9.81 2.45
N ARG A 289 11.82 -8.59 2.47
CA ARG A 289 12.48 -8.00 3.63
C ARG A 289 11.90 -6.62 3.89
N ALA A 290 11.39 -6.39 5.10
CA ALA A 290 11.07 -5.06 5.60
C ALA A 290 12.09 -4.69 6.66
N PHE A 291 12.76 -3.54 6.54
CA PHE A 291 13.87 -3.20 7.42
C PHE A 291 14.07 -1.70 7.56
N GLY A 292 14.83 -1.34 8.59
CA GLY A 292 15.28 0.03 8.82
C GLY A 292 16.42 0.07 9.84
N ASP A 293 17.18 1.15 9.81
CA ASP A 293 18.35 1.33 10.66
C ASP A 293 17.99 1.68 12.10
N ARG A 294 16.78 2.18 12.32
CA ARG A 294 16.37 2.74 13.60
C ARG A 294 14.91 2.41 13.92
N LEU A 295 14.74 1.62 14.94
CA LEU A 295 13.44 1.33 15.57
C LEU A 295 13.53 1.79 17.02
N GLN A 296 12.62 2.67 17.40
CA GLN A 296 12.50 3.13 18.79
C GLN A 296 11.36 2.37 19.47
N THR A 297 11.63 1.87 20.68
CA THR A 297 10.60 1.24 21.50
C THR A 297 9.64 2.31 22.01
N GLY A 298 8.35 2.11 21.76
CA GLY A 298 7.27 2.96 22.28
C GLY A 298 6.59 2.34 23.49
N SER A 299 5.29 2.57 23.63
CA SER A 299 4.50 1.98 24.71
C SER A 299 4.38 0.47 24.56
N PHE A 300 4.46 -0.26 25.66
CA PHE A 300 4.30 -1.71 25.65
C PHE A 300 3.59 -2.20 26.91
N LYS A 301 3.00 -3.38 26.81
CA LYS A 301 2.34 -4.09 27.91
C LYS A 301 2.92 -5.49 28.00
N ARG A 302 3.26 -5.93 29.21
CA ARG A 302 3.68 -7.29 29.50
C ARG A 302 2.50 -8.11 29.99
N THR A 303 2.27 -9.26 29.40
CA THR A 303 1.19 -10.19 29.76
C THR A 303 1.72 -11.61 29.82
N ALA A 304 1.19 -12.42 30.72
CA ALA A 304 1.41 -13.85 30.70
C ALA A 304 0.26 -14.49 29.93
N LYS A 305 0.58 -15.26 28.88
CA LYS A 305 -0.39 -15.98 28.07
C LYS A 305 0.19 -17.36 27.74
N ASP A 306 -0.61 -18.39 27.96
CA ASP A 306 -0.25 -19.80 27.66
C ASP A 306 1.08 -20.25 28.31
N GLY A 307 1.37 -19.74 29.52
CA GLY A 307 2.61 -20.07 30.25
C GLY A 307 3.85 -19.31 29.81
N VAL A 308 3.72 -18.41 28.82
CA VAL A 308 4.81 -17.59 28.29
C VAL A 308 4.56 -16.13 28.57
N TRP A 309 5.59 -15.41 28.96
CA TRP A 309 5.54 -13.95 29.06
C TRP A 309 5.67 -13.32 27.69
N ARG A 310 4.75 -12.42 27.37
CA ARG A 310 4.67 -11.73 26.09
C ARG A 310 4.74 -10.24 26.26
N VAL A 311 5.25 -9.56 25.23
CA VAL A 311 5.28 -8.11 25.11
C VAL A 311 4.40 -7.75 23.92
N ASP A 312 3.29 -7.09 24.21
CA ASP A 312 2.48 -6.40 23.21
C ASP A 312 2.91 -4.94 23.20
N GLY A 313 3.55 -4.51 22.15
CA GLY A 313 4.23 -3.22 22.12
C GLY A 313 4.13 -2.51 20.76
N LYS A 314 4.27 -1.19 20.86
CA LYS A 314 4.40 -0.27 19.74
C LYS A 314 5.85 0.10 19.55
N PHE A 315 6.25 0.11 18.31
CA PHE A 315 7.58 0.46 17.88
C PHE A 315 7.48 1.50 16.76
N TYR A 316 8.40 2.45 16.76
CA TYR A 316 8.38 3.53 15.78
C TYR A 316 9.63 3.47 14.92
N PRO A 317 9.51 3.06 13.65
CA PRO A 317 10.56 3.26 12.67
C PRO A 317 10.92 4.74 12.57
N CYS A 318 12.19 5.04 12.71
CA CYS A 318 12.72 6.39 12.70
C CYS A 318 13.68 6.56 11.54
N ASP A 319 13.77 7.80 11.04
CA ASP A 319 14.71 8.13 9.98
C ASP A 319 16.17 7.92 10.43
N SER A 320 17.04 7.54 9.50
CA SER A 320 18.46 7.45 9.76
C SER A 320 19.06 8.85 9.98
N THR A 321 20.22 8.92 10.67
CA THR A 321 20.88 10.19 11.01
C THR A 321 21.27 11.02 9.82
N THR A 322 21.37 10.42 8.64
CA THR A 322 22.01 11.06 7.51
C THR A 322 21.10 11.87 6.61
N ARG A 323 19.79 11.59 6.49
CA ARG A 323 18.89 12.32 5.58
C ARG A 323 17.39 12.14 5.72
N GLY A 324 16.83 11.58 6.77
CA GLY A 324 15.39 11.69 7.05
C GLY A 324 14.39 10.90 6.19
N ASP A 325 14.82 10.08 5.24
CA ASP A 325 13.90 9.48 4.26
C ASP A 325 13.82 7.95 4.26
N ASN A 326 14.51 7.25 5.17
CA ASN A 326 14.59 5.79 5.14
C ASN A 326 14.20 5.12 6.47
N ALA A 327 13.14 5.62 7.08
CA ALA A 327 12.58 5.00 8.28
C ALA A 327 12.18 3.53 8.02
N ILE A 328 11.72 3.23 6.80
CA ILE A 328 11.38 1.89 6.35
C ILE A 328 11.78 1.69 4.90
N SER A 329 12.31 0.52 4.62
CA SER A 329 12.62 0.03 3.28
C SER A 329 12.05 -1.36 3.09
N TYR A 330 11.63 -1.67 1.86
CA TYR A 330 11.21 -3.01 1.45
C TYR A 330 12.17 -3.51 0.36
N GLU A 331 12.56 -4.76 0.47
CA GLU A 331 13.36 -5.44 -0.52
C GLU A 331 12.64 -6.70 -0.98
N PHE A 332 12.54 -6.85 -2.28
CA PHE A 332 12.05 -8.04 -2.95
C PHE A 332 13.21 -8.64 -3.73
N LYS A 333 13.57 -9.84 -3.38
CA LYS A 333 14.69 -10.52 -3.99
C LYS A 333 14.31 -11.94 -4.34
N ARG A 334 14.91 -12.45 -5.39
CA ARG A 334 14.89 -13.88 -5.68
C ARG A 334 16.23 -14.48 -5.26
N ALA A 335 16.17 -15.54 -4.44
CA ALA A 335 17.36 -16.33 -4.17
C ALA A 335 17.87 -16.96 -5.48
N PRO A 336 19.15 -17.01 -5.72
CA PRO A 336 19.74 -17.60 -6.92
C PRO A 336 19.43 -19.09 -7.06
#